data_3e9d34cfe0813f7d97a3dfaa159da777
#
_entry.id   3e9d34cfe0813f7d97a3dfaa159da777
#
_cell.length_a   1.000
_cell.length_b   1.000
_cell.length_c   1.000
_cell.angle_alpha   90.00
_cell.angle_beta   90.00
_cell.angle_gamma   90.00
#
_symmetry.space_group_name_H-M   'P 1'
#
loop_
_entity.id
_entity.type
_entity.pdbx_description
1 polymer ?
#
loop_
_entity_poly.entity_id
_entity_poly.type
_entity_poly.pdbx_seq_one_letter_code
_entity_poly.pdbx_strand_id
1 'polypeptide(L)'
;EEIEKRNRDLLWKITGEKPQGFRAPLFKINSNIVDALERVGYEYDSSVVPSINIPGWFGHFGAPLHPYRVGKQEGNFFEVPVAVFPYLRLPAGGGWFIRNFGLRYVETAIRLLLRKGLPTVVYVHPLDVYSNVPRLSGIPFHTTRRCGDYTLKAIEHILNNFDCEKMPVRNILKDFLL
;
A
#
# COMPACT_ATOMS: atom_id res chain seq x y z
N GLU A 1 7.35 0.93 -20.07
CA GLU A 1 6.21 1.69 -20.61
C GLU A 1 5.29 0.78 -21.40
N GLU A 2 5.75 0.11 -22.47
CA GLU A 2 4.94 -0.78 -23.31
C GLU A 2 4.24 -1.91 -22.52
N ILE A 3 4.97 -2.57 -21.63
CA ILE A 3 4.44 -3.61 -20.77
C ILE A 3 3.30 -3.08 -19.90
N GLU A 4 3.48 -1.92 -19.27
CA GLU A 4 2.46 -1.34 -18.40
C GLU A 4 1.23 -0.87 -19.17
N LYS A 5 1.42 -0.33 -20.37
CA LYS A 5 0.31 -0.01 -21.26
C LYS A 5 -0.51 -1.25 -21.61
N ARG A 6 0.17 -2.32 -22.03
CA ARG A 6 -0.48 -3.62 -22.33
C ARG A 6 -1.22 -4.18 -21.13
N ASN A 7 -0.62 -4.17 -19.95
CA ASN A 7 -1.24 -4.65 -18.72
C ASN A 7 -2.49 -3.84 -18.37
N ARG A 8 -2.41 -2.52 -18.46
CA ARG A 8 -3.55 -1.62 -18.21
C ARG A 8 -4.69 -1.86 -19.19
N ASP A 9 -4.39 -1.99 -20.49
CA ASP A 9 -5.38 -2.26 -21.53
C ASP A 9 -6.03 -3.64 -21.37
N LEU A 10 -5.25 -4.65 -20.95
CA LEU A 10 -5.76 -5.99 -20.67
C LEU A 10 -6.73 -5.97 -19.47
N LEU A 11 -6.35 -5.34 -18.37
CA LEU A 11 -7.21 -5.19 -17.21
C LEU A 11 -8.50 -4.44 -17.57
N TRP A 12 -8.41 -3.37 -18.32
CA TRP A 12 -9.58 -2.65 -18.81
C TRP A 12 -10.52 -3.53 -19.62
N LYS A 13 -9.98 -4.33 -20.55
CA LYS A 13 -10.79 -5.29 -21.35
C LYS A 13 -11.51 -6.33 -20.49
N ILE A 14 -10.87 -6.79 -19.39
CA ILE A 14 -11.43 -7.83 -18.51
C ILE A 14 -12.47 -7.25 -17.55
N THR A 15 -12.20 -6.07 -16.97
CA THR A 15 -13.00 -5.51 -15.88
C THR A 15 -14.05 -4.51 -16.36
N GLY A 16 -13.90 -3.97 -17.58
CA GLY A 16 -14.70 -2.85 -18.07
C GLY A 16 -14.31 -1.49 -17.48
N GLU A 17 -13.42 -1.47 -16.47
CA GLU A 17 -12.94 -0.25 -15.82
C GLU A 17 -11.45 -0.04 -16.11
N LYS A 18 -11.10 1.20 -16.44
CA LYS A 18 -9.70 1.57 -16.69
C LYS A 18 -8.95 1.70 -15.37
N PRO A 19 -7.87 0.93 -15.15
CA PRO A 19 -7.07 1.07 -13.93
C PRO A 19 -6.53 2.49 -13.76
N GLN A 20 -6.79 3.10 -12.60
CA GLN A 20 -6.36 4.45 -12.27
C GLN A 20 -5.07 4.46 -11.47
N GLY A 21 -4.84 3.43 -10.65
CA GLY A 21 -3.71 3.36 -9.74
C GLY A 21 -2.79 2.19 -9.99
N PHE A 22 -1.57 2.33 -9.51
CA PHE A 22 -0.52 1.34 -9.61
C PHE A 22 0.09 1.06 -8.23
N ARG A 23 0.65 -0.13 -8.06
CA ARG A 23 1.56 -0.48 -6.97
C ARG A 23 2.64 -1.39 -7.49
N ALA A 24 3.88 -0.95 -7.36
CA ALA A 24 5.04 -1.70 -7.82
C ALA A 24 5.22 -3.02 -7.02
N PRO A 25 5.54 -4.13 -7.69
CA PRO A 25 5.96 -5.34 -6.99
C PRO A 25 7.12 -5.06 -6.04
N LEU A 26 7.03 -5.58 -4.81
CA LEU A 26 8.01 -5.36 -3.74
C LEU A 26 8.26 -3.88 -3.41
N PHE A 27 7.33 -2.98 -3.77
CA PHE A 27 7.48 -1.52 -3.57
C PHE A 27 8.71 -0.91 -4.26
N LYS A 28 9.23 -1.57 -5.30
CA LYS A 28 10.39 -1.10 -6.06
C LYS A 28 9.97 -0.06 -7.08
N ILE A 29 9.95 1.19 -6.68
CA ILE A 29 9.60 2.35 -7.49
C ILE A 29 10.81 3.28 -7.64
N ASN A 30 10.92 3.95 -8.77
CA ASN A 30 11.89 5.00 -9.06
C ASN A 30 11.31 6.03 -10.03
N SER A 31 12.00 7.15 -10.22
CA SER A 31 11.53 8.24 -11.07
C SER A 31 11.22 7.82 -12.52
N ASN A 32 12.00 6.90 -13.09
CA ASN A 32 11.76 6.44 -14.46
C ASN A 32 10.47 5.62 -14.57
N ILE A 33 10.14 4.82 -13.53
CA ILE A 33 8.88 4.07 -13.47
C ILE A 33 7.73 5.05 -13.30
N VAL A 34 7.85 6.02 -12.39
CA VAL A 34 6.85 7.08 -12.19
C VAL A 34 6.54 7.80 -13.49
N ASP A 35 7.58 8.27 -14.20
CA ASP A 35 7.42 8.96 -15.50
C ASP A 35 6.72 8.06 -16.55
N ALA A 36 7.01 6.75 -16.53
CA ALA A 36 6.37 5.80 -17.44
C ALA A 36 4.89 5.57 -17.09
N LEU A 37 4.55 5.47 -15.82
CA LEU A 37 3.17 5.30 -15.33
C LEU A 37 2.32 6.53 -15.68
N GLU A 38 2.87 7.73 -15.49
CA GLU A 38 2.22 8.98 -15.85
C GLU A 38 1.93 9.03 -17.36
N ARG A 39 2.91 8.72 -18.23
CA ARG A 39 2.72 8.67 -19.68
C ARG A 39 1.71 7.63 -20.15
N VAL A 40 1.63 6.49 -19.46
CA VAL A 40 0.63 5.45 -19.75
C VAL A 40 -0.76 5.87 -19.28
N GLY A 41 -0.87 6.92 -18.44
CA GLY A 41 -2.11 7.53 -18.01
C GLY A 41 -2.68 6.90 -16.74
N TYR A 42 -1.83 6.37 -15.83
CA TYR A 42 -2.21 6.18 -14.44
C TYR A 42 -2.35 7.54 -13.76
N GLU A 43 -3.20 7.61 -12.75
CA GLU A 43 -3.46 8.83 -11.99
C GLU A 43 -2.65 8.87 -10.68
N TYR A 44 -2.34 7.69 -10.14
CA TYR A 44 -1.54 7.58 -8.92
C TYR A 44 -0.72 6.29 -8.83
N ASP A 45 0.31 6.35 -8.01
CA ASP A 45 1.04 5.22 -7.48
C ASP A 45 0.83 5.11 -5.96
N SER A 46 1.00 3.93 -5.41
CA SER A 46 0.99 3.69 -3.97
C SER A 46 2.09 2.69 -3.60
N SER A 47 3.32 3.02 -3.97
CA SER A 47 4.50 2.17 -3.78
C SER A 47 5.49 2.74 -2.77
N VAL A 48 5.39 4.01 -2.41
CA VAL A 48 6.28 4.59 -1.42
C VAL A 48 5.86 4.17 -0.01
N VAL A 49 6.79 3.56 0.69
CA VAL A 49 6.68 3.31 2.14
C VAL A 49 7.60 4.33 2.82
N PRO A 50 7.06 5.40 3.45
CA PRO A 50 7.85 6.50 4.01
C PRO A 50 8.51 6.11 5.36
N SER A 51 9.19 4.97 5.37
CA SER A 51 9.85 4.35 6.52
C SER A 51 11.35 4.47 6.45
N ILE A 52 12.00 4.06 7.55
CA ILE A 52 13.43 3.73 7.54
C ILE A 52 13.71 2.73 6.42
N ASN A 53 14.90 2.83 5.83
CA ASN A 53 15.31 1.90 4.78
C ASN A 53 15.53 0.49 5.36
N ILE A 54 14.82 -0.49 4.81
CA ILE A 54 15.01 -1.90 5.14
C ILE A 54 15.81 -2.54 3.99
N PRO A 55 17.09 -2.90 4.22
CA PRO A 55 17.96 -3.44 3.18
C PRO A 55 17.32 -4.60 2.43
N GLY A 56 17.34 -4.54 1.09
CA GLY A 56 16.78 -5.58 0.22
C GLY A 56 15.26 -5.56 0.09
N TRP A 57 14.56 -4.65 0.78
CA TRP A 57 13.10 -4.57 0.74
C TRP A 57 12.64 -3.18 0.26
N PHE A 58 12.30 -2.27 1.18
CA PHE A 58 11.79 -0.93 0.87
C PHE A 58 12.20 0.08 1.95
N GLY A 59 11.87 1.35 1.73
CA GLY A 59 12.03 2.45 2.67
C GLY A 59 12.40 3.73 1.95
N HIS A 60 11.58 4.76 2.13
CA HIS A 60 11.82 6.09 1.58
C HIS A 60 11.76 7.09 2.75
N PHE A 61 12.79 7.03 3.62
CA PHE A 61 12.88 7.92 4.77
C PHE A 61 12.87 9.37 4.33
N GLY A 62 11.98 10.17 4.91
CA GLY A 62 11.81 11.58 4.51
C GLY A 62 10.66 11.82 3.52
N ALA A 63 10.12 10.79 2.86
CA ALA A 63 8.94 10.97 2.02
C ALA A 63 7.74 11.47 2.85
N PRO A 64 6.83 12.27 2.26
CA PRO A 64 5.61 12.72 2.93
C PRO A 64 4.75 11.56 3.44
N LEU A 65 3.93 11.82 4.48
CA LEU A 65 2.95 10.86 5.01
C LEU A 65 1.55 11.05 4.42
N HIS A 66 1.35 12.09 3.67
CA HIS A 66 0.11 12.43 2.97
C HIS A 66 0.29 12.22 1.47
N PRO A 67 -0.78 12.14 0.68
CA PRO A 67 -0.69 12.15 -0.77
C PRO A 67 0.06 13.37 -1.27
N TYR A 68 0.92 13.21 -2.28
CA TYR A 68 1.72 14.30 -2.84
C TYR A 68 1.96 14.09 -4.33
N ARG A 69 2.17 15.18 -5.04
CA ARG A 69 2.49 15.13 -6.47
C ARG A 69 3.87 14.54 -6.70
N VAL A 70 3.96 13.69 -7.71
CA VAL A 70 5.21 13.11 -8.22
C VAL A 70 5.17 13.17 -9.75
N GLY A 71 6.30 12.92 -10.40
CA GLY A 71 6.40 12.99 -11.85
C GLY A 71 7.03 14.29 -12.33
N LYS A 72 7.37 14.32 -13.61
CA LYS A 72 8.06 15.46 -14.28
C LYS A 72 7.17 16.22 -15.23
N GLN A 73 6.04 15.64 -15.64
CA GLN A 73 5.10 16.30 -16.51
C GLN A 73 4.20 17.23 -15.68
N GLU A 74 3.63 18.24 -16.27
CA GLU A 74 2.65 19.13 -15.62
C GLU A 74 1.33 18.40 -15.27
N GLY A 75 1.37 17.06 -15.28
CA GLY A 75 0.26 16.17 -15.00
C GLY A 75 -0.11 16.10 -13.52
N ASN A 76 -1.28 15.53 -13.26
CA ASN A 76 -1.79 15.27 -11.94
C ASN A 76 -1.49 13.82 -11.54
N PHE A 77 -0.21 13.43 -11.49
CA PHE A 77 0.18 12.11 -11.00
C PHE A 77 0.62 12.19 -9.54
N PHE A 78 0.05 11.33 -8.71
CA PHE A 78 0.21 11.38 -7.27
C PHE A 78 0.84 10.11 -6.72
N GLU A 79 1.59 10.27 -5.64
CA GLU A 79 1.93 9.18 -4.74
C GLU A 79 0.98 9.18 -3.54
N VAL A 80 0.44 8.01 -3.21
CA VAL A 80 -0.39 7.78 -2.01
C VAL A 80 0.35 6.82 -1.09
N PRO A 81 1.08 7.32 -0.08
CA PRO A 81 2.00 6.52 0.71
C PRO A 81 1.33 5.46 1.57
N VAL A 82 2.04 4.36 1.76
CA VAL A 82 1.63 3.27 2.65
C VAL A 82 1.85 3.65 4.12
N ALA A 83 0.97 3.19 5.00
CA ALA A 83 1.01 3.51 6.42
C ALA A 83 2.30 3.10 7.13
N VAL A 84 2.82 4.03 7.93
CA VAL A 84 3.96 3.85 8.82
C VAL A 84 3.69 4.50 10.17
N PHE A 85 4.48 4.21 11.17
CA PHE A 85 4.47 5.02 12.40
C PHE A 85 4.95 6.45 12.08
N PRO A 86 4.14 7.50 12.33
CA PRO A 86 4.45 8.84 11.85
C PRO A 86 5.69 9.49 12.47
N TYR A 87 6.09 9.07 13.66
CA TYR A 87 7.26 9.60 14.36
C TYR A 87 8.52 8.76 14.14
N LEU A 88 8.40 7.45 14.31
CA LEU A 88 9.53 6.52 14.24
C LEU A 88 9.82 6.05 12.80
N ARG A 89 8.93 6.33 11.88
CA ARG A 89 9.03 5.88 10.48
C ARG A 89 9.22 4.37 10.35
N LEU A 90 8.62 3.59 11.26
CA LEU A 90 8.59 2.14 11.17
C LEU A 90 7.41 1.70 10.28
N PRO A 91 7.60 0.77 9.34
CA PRO A 91 6.53 0.36 8.44
C PRO A 91 5.43 -0.40 9.20
N ALA A 92 4.17 -0.17 8.84
CA ALA A 92 3.02 -0.77 9.53
C ALA A 92 1.84 -1.15 8.61
N GLY A 93 1.81 -0.68 7.36
CA GLY A 93 0.63 -0.77 6.50
C GLY A 93 0.35 -2.14 5.86
N GLY A 94 1.16 -3.16 6.09
CA GLY A 94 1.01 -4.45 5.39
C GLY A 94 0.49 -5.60 6.27
N GLY A 95 -0.21 -6.55 5.66
CA GLY A 95 -0.65 -7.79 6.31
C GLY A 95 0.48 -8.57 6.98
N TRP A 96 1.69 -8.50 6.42
CA TRP A 96 2.88 -9.07 7.03
C TRP A 96 3.15 -8.51 8.45
N PHE A 97 2.91 -7.21 8.68
CA PHE A 97 3.09 -6.57 9.99
C PHE A 97 2.00 -7.03 10.98
N ILE A 98 0.75 -7.17 10.52
CA ILE A 98 -0.33 -7.77 11.32
C ILE A 98 0.08 -9.16 11.81
N ARG A 99 0.59 -10.00 10.90
CA ARG A 99 0.94 -11.39 11.19
C ARG A 99 2.15 -11.54 12.11
N ASN A 100 3.16 -10.71 11.96
CA ASN A 100 4.43 -10.86 12.67
C ASN A 100 4.54 -10.03 13.96
N PHE A 101 3.99 -8.82 13.98
CA PHE A 101 4.00 -7.93 15.15
C PHE A 101 2.66 -7.88 15.89
N GLY A 102 1.60 -8.38 15.25
CA GLY A 102 0.26 -8.42 15.84
C GLY A 102 -0.60 -7.21 15.49
N LEU A 103 -1.90 -7.36 15.73
CA LEU A 103 -2.91 -6.36 15.44
C LEU A 103 -2.63 -5.01 16.13
N ARG A 104 -2.29 -5.04 17.42
CA ARG A 104 -2.03 -3.81 18.22
C ARG A 104 -0.92 -2.93 17.66
N TYR A 105 0.08 -3.53 17.02
CA TYR A 105 1.15 -2.79 16.34
C TYR A 105 0.57 -1.92 15.22
N VAL A 106 -0.21 -2.53 14.35
CA VAL A 106 -0.82 -1.85 13.20
C VAL A 106 -1.88 -0.83 13.66
N GLU A 107 -2.73 -1.19 14.62
CA GLU A 107 -3.72 -0.27 15.20
C GLU A 107 -3.08 0.99 15.77
N THR A 108 -1.95 0.84 16.47
CA THR A 108 -1.25 2.00 17.04
C THR A 108 -0.78 2.95 15.95
N ALA A 109 -0.23 2.43 14.85
CA ALA A 109 0.18 3.25 13.72
C ALA A 109 -1.03 3.95 13.08
N ILE A 110 -2.13 3.23 12.85
CA ILE A 110 -3.38 3.79 12.32
C ILE A 110 -3.89 4.93 13.21
N ARG A 111 -4.01 4.69 14.52
CA ARG A 111 -4.49 5.72 15.49
C ARG A 111 -3.62 6.97 15.48
N LEU A 112 -2.30 6.81 15.39
CA LEU A 112 -1.38 7.94 15.35
C LEU A 112 -1.47 8.74 14.04
N LEU A 113 -1.69 8.06 12.91
CA LEU A 113 -1.90 8.73 11.62
C LEU A 113 -3.25 9.47 11.59
N LEU A 114 -4.33 8.81 12.00
CA LEU A 114 -5.67 9.43 12.06
C LEU A 114 -5.71 10.65 12.99
N ARG A 115 -5.02 10.60 14.15
CA ARG A 115 -4.91 11.77 15.05
C ARG A 115 -4.19 12.96 14.41
N LYS A 116 -3.42 12.74 13.37
CA LYS A 116 -2.76 13.79 12.57
C LYS A 116 -3.61 14.22 11.36
N GLY A 117 -4.80 13.70 11.20
CA GLY A 117 -5.63 13.94 9.99
C GLY A 117 -5.04 13.35 8.72
N LEU A 118 -4.21 12.30 8.83
CA LEU A 118 -3.54 11.70 7.70
C LEU A 118 -4.30 10.47 7.20
N PRO A 119 -4.43 10.28 5.87
CA PRO A 119 -4.99 9.06 5.32
C PRO A 119 -4.08 7.88 5.64
N THR A 120 -4.69 6.71 5.81
CA THR A 120 -3.98 5.52 6.25
C THR A 120 -4.19 4.38 5.27
N VAL A 121 -3.20 4.12 4.43
CA VAL A 121 -3.23 3.02 3.47
C VAL A 121 -2.73 1.75 4.11
N VAL A 122 -3.63 0.76 4.24
CA VAL A 122 -3.32 -0.60 4.68
C VAL A 122 -3.58 -1.56 3.53
N TYR A 123 -2.69 -2.53 3.34
CA TYR A 123 -2.82 -3.54 2.30
C TYR A 123 -2.61 -4.94 2.83
N VAL A 124 -3.22 -5.90 2.17
CA VAL A 124 -3.07 -7.33 2.44
C VAL A 124 -2.96 -8.09 1.12
N HIS A 125 -2.27 -9.21 1.15
CA HIS A 125 -2.23 -10.13 0.02
C HIS A 125 -3.21 -11.30 0.23
N PRO A 126 -3.69 -11.96 -0.81
CA PRO A 126 -4.50 -13.17 -0.69
C PRO A 126 -3.84 -14.24 0.21
N LEU A 127 -2.51 -14.34 0.17
CA LEU A 127 -1.75 -15.23 1.05
C LEU A 127 -1.98 -14.93 2.54
N ASP A 128 -2.14 -13.67 2.91
CA ASP A 128 -2.30 -13.28 4.32
C ASP A 128 -3.59 -13.85 4.94
N VAL A 129 -4.64 -14.03 4.14
CA VAL A 129 -5.96 -14.52 4.57
C VAL A 129 -6.23 -15.97 4.19
N TYR A 130 -5.30 -16.64 3.51
CA TYR A 130 -5.45 -18.04 3.13
C TYR A 130 -5.03 -18.97 4.28
N SER A 131 -5.95 -19.82 4.74
CA SER A 131 -5.74 -20.66 5.95
C SER A 131 -4.87 -21.89 5.69
N ASN A 132 -4.84 -22.38 4.43
CA ASN A 132 -4.17 -23.64 4.09
C ASN A 132 -2.80 -23.41 3.42
N VAL A 133 -2.04 -22.43 3.88
CA VAL A 133 -0.70 -22.16 3.33
C VAL A 133 0.23 -23.34 3.60
N PRO A 134 0.76 -24.01 2.56
CA PRO A 134 1.65 -25.13 2.74
C PRO A 134 2.98 -24.67 3.35
N ARG A 135 3.53 -25.46 4.24
CA ARG A 135 4.89 -25.28 4.75
C ARG A 135 5.88 -25.85 3.73
N LEU A 136 6.56 -24.96 3.03
CA LEU A 136 7.56 -25.34 2.04
C LEU A 136 8.97 -25.19 2.64
N SER A 137 9.83 -26.16 2.36
CA SER A 137 11.26 -26.08 2.72
C SER A 137 11.90 -24.87 2.06
N GLY A 138 12.74 -24.14 2.82
CA GLY A 138 13.42 -22.93 2.33
C GLY A 138 12.61 -21.63 2.43
N ILE A 139 11.32 -21.69 2.78
CA ILE A 139 10.52 -20.47 3.02
C ILE A 139 10.62 -20.09 4.49
N PRO A 140 11.08 -18.86 4.81
CA PRO A 140 11.19 -18.40 6.20
C PRO A 140 9.84 -18.42 6.92
N PHE A 141 9.83 -18.86 8.17
CA PHE A 141 8.61 -18.99 8.98
C PHE A 141 7.76 -17.71 9.04
N HIS A 142 8.38 -16.54 9.12
CA HIS A 142 7.67 -15.25 9.15
C HIS A 142 6.84 -14.96 7.88
N THR A 143 7.12 -15.64 6.77
CA THR A 143 6.38 -15.47 5.50
C THR A 143 4.98 -16.07 5.59
N THR A 144 4.81 -17.16 6.31
CA THR A 144 3.53 -17.89 6.39
C THR A 144 2.90 -17.89 7.79
N ARG A 145 3.58 -17.29 8.77
CA ARG A 145 3.09 -17.20 10.15
C ARG A 145 1.74 -16.48 10.22
N ARG A 146 0.77 -17.05 10.93
CA ARG A 146 -0.56 -16.47 11.19
C ARG A 146 -1.34 -16.04 9.95
N CYS A 147 -1.11 -16.70 8.79
CA CYS A 147 -1.99 -16.59 7.65
C CYS A 147 -3.38 -17.17 7.97
N GLY A 148 -4.39 -16.77 7.23
CA GLY A 148 -5.75 -17.24 7.39
C GLY A 148 -6.54 -16.47 8.45
N ASP A 149 -7.31 -17.19 9.28
CA ASP A 149 -8.31 -16.65 10.20
C ASP A 149 -7.80 -15.55 11.14
N TYR A 150 -6.55 -15.66 11.61
CA TYR A 150 -5.97 -14.61 12.46
C TYR A 150 -5.92 -13.27 11.74
N THR A 151 -5.44 -13.28 10.49
CA THR A 151 -5.32 -12.04 9.70
C THR A 151 -6.69 -11.55 9.24
N LEU A 152 -7.59 -12.45 8.87
CA LEU A 152 -8.95 -12.09 8.50
C LEU A 152 -9.66 -11.37 9.64
N LYS A 153 -9.65 -11.95 10.86
CA LYS A 153 -10.21 -11.32 12.06
C LYS A 153 -9.56 -9.98 12.40
N ALA A 154 -8.25 -9.86 12.17
CA ALA A 154 -7.56 -8.60 12.38
C ALA A 154 -7.99 -7.51 11.39
N ILE A 155 -8.22 -7.88 10.13
CA ILE A 155 -8.77 -6.97 9.11
C ILE A 155 -10.19 -6.54 9.46
N GLU A 156 -11.05 -7.48 9.82
CA GLU A 156 -12.42 -7.21 10.28
C GLU A 156 -12.42 -6.26 11.47
N HIS A 157 -11.52 -6.48 12.42
CA HIS A 157 -11.37 -5.60 13.58
C HIS A 157 -10.95 -4.18 13.16
N ILE A 158 -9.96 -4.04 12.26
CA ILE A 158 -9.55 -2.72 11.74
C ILE A 158 -10.73 -2.02 11.04
N LEU A 159 -11.47 -2.75 10.22
CA LEU A 159 -12.60 -2.17 9.48
C LEU A 159 -13.74 -1.70 10.41
N ASN A 160 -13.96 -2.38 11.52
CA ASN A 160 -15.11 -2.13 12.40
C ASN A 160 -14.81 -1.20 13.59
N ASN A 161 -13.54 -1.06 14.00
CA ASN A 161 -13.19 -0.38 15.26
C ASN A 161 -12.51 0.99 15.10
N PHE A 162 -12.44 1.51 13.89
CA PHE A 162 -11.99 2.87 13.65
C PHE A 162 -13.15 3.72 13.15
N ASP A 163 -13.40 4.83 13.82
CA ASP A 163 -14.37 5.84 13.38
C ASP A 163 -13.73 6.73 12.31
N CYS A 164 -13.71 6.22 11.10
CA CYS A 164 -13.23 6.91 9.91
C CYS A 164 -13.85 6.28 8.66
N GLU A 165 -13.90 7.02 7.58
CA GLU A 165 -14.36 6.50 6.30
C GLU A 165 -13.39 5.44 5.77
N LYS A 166 -13.92 4.33 5.23
CA LYS A 166 -13.18 3.26 4.59
C LYS A 166 -13.45 3.35 3.10
N MET A 167 -12.40 3.60 2.33
CA MET A 167 -12.54 3.86 0.90
C MET A 167 -11.39 3.24 0.10
N PRO A 168 -11.58 2.99 -1.19
CA PRO A 168 -10.49 2.67 -2.11
C PRO A 168 -9.48 3.80 -2.19
N VAL A 169 -8.20 3.47 -2.41
CA VAL A 169 -7.11 4.47 -2.51
C VAL A 169 -7.43 5.57 -3.53
N ARG A 170 -8.06 5.24 -4.64
CA ARG A 170 -8.49 6.23 -5.66
C ARG A 170 -9.37 7.37 -5.12
N ASN A 171 -10.14 7.11 -4.06
CA ASN A 171 -11.03 8.11 -3.49
C ASN A 171 -10.30 9.08 -2.55
N ILE A 172 -9.20 8.65 -1.95
CA ILE A 172 -8.35 9.51 -1.09
C ILE A 172 -7.91 10.77 -1.85
N LEU A 173 -7.61 10.63 -3.13
CA LEU A 173 -7.16 11.76 -3.95
C LEU A 173 -8.23 12.82 -4.17
N LYS A 174 -9.51 12.43 -4.22
CA LYS A 174 -10.60 13.39 -4.40
C LYS A 174 -10.70 14.37 -3.24
N ASP A 175 -10.42 13.90 -2.02
CA ASP A 175 -10.49 14.70 -0.80
C ASP A 175 -9.23 15.57 -0.60
N PHE A 176 -8.12 15.20 -1.24
CA PHE A 176 -6.85 15.94 -1.16
C PHE A 176 -6.63 16.94 -2.30
N LEU A 177 -7.43 16.87 -3.36
CA LEU A 177 -7.32 17.74 -4.54
C LEU A 177 -8.32 18.90 -4.54
N LEU A 178 -9.25 18.91 -3.59
CA LEU A 178 -10.18 20.00 -3.32
C LEU A 178 -9.65 20.95 -2.24
#